data_c58b5cd9a33001c074cd42365d29e915
#
_entry.id   c58b5cd9a33001c074cd42365d29e915
#
_cell.length_a   1.000
_cell.length_b   1.000
_cell.length_c   1.000
_cell.angle_alpha   90.00
_cell.angle_beta   90.00
_cell.angle_gamma   90.00
#
_symmetry.space_group_name_H-M   'P 1'
#
loop_
_entity.id
_entity.type
_entity.pdbx_description
1 polymer ?
#
loop_
_entity_poly.entity_id
_entity_poly.type
_entity_poly.pdbx_seq_one_letter_code
_entity_poly.pdbx_strand_id
1 'polypeptide(L)'
;MADIQLLRTGICNNLATITGLRTSVDIPDNPNPPVAIVQLVRVEYHQDFRNGMAEYTFAVQVLVGRVDERSAQRNLDAYCSSDSDSSIRRAIESNRNLGGNAMDCVVTEMSSYGSVLVNDTTYLAAEFAVRVLAS
;
A
#
# COMPACT_ATOMS: atom_id res chain seq x y z
N MET A 1 -13.94 -12.52 -13.10
CA MET A 1 -14.18 -11.81 -11.86
C MET A 1 -12.88 -11.68 -11.09
N ALA A 2 -12.59 -10.49 -10.59
CA ALA A 2 -11.33 -10.28 -9.86
C ALA A 2 -11.37 -10.95 -8.48
N ASP A 3 -10.24 -11.54 -8.12
CA ASP A 3 -10.05 -12.12 -6.80
C ASP A 3 -9.32 -11.09 -5.93
N ILE A 4 -9.95 -10.69 -4.82
CA ILE A 4 -9.38 -9.69 -3.92
C ILE A 4 -7.99 -10.12 -3.44
N GLN A 5 -7.81 -11.40 -3.17
CA GLN A 5 -6.52 -11.92 -2.72
C GLN A 5 -5.44 -11.75 -3.79
N LEU A 6 -5.78 -11.99 -5.06
CA LEU A 6 -4.84 -11.79 -6.16
C LEU A 6 -4.50 -10.32 -6.36
N LEU A 7 -5.48 -9.42 -6.19
CA LEU A 7 -5.22 -7.98 -6.25
C LEU A 7 -4.26 -7.55 -5.15
N ARG A 8 -4.50 -8.03 -3.94
CA ARG A 8 -3.65 -7.72 -2.77
C ARG A 8 -2.22 -8.24 -3.00
N THR A 9 -2.12 -9.47 -3.49
CA THR A 9 -0.81 -10.06 -3.81
C THR A 9 -0.09 -9.27 -4.89
N GLY A 10 -0.82 -8.79 -5.90
CA GLY A 10 -0.24 -7.96 -6.95
C GLY A 10 0.33 -6.66 -6.41
N ILE A 11 -0.39 -6.01 -5.49
CA ILE A 11 0.11 -4.79 -4.84
C ILE A 11 1.38 -5.12 -4.02
N CYS A 12 1.37 -6.21 -3.27
CA CYS A 12 2.53 -6.64 -2.50
C CYS A 12 3.73 -6.92 -3.40
N ASN A 13 3.52 -7.56 -4.55
CA ASN A 13 4.61 -7.84 -5.49
C ASN A 13 5.21 -6.56 -6.05
N ASN A 14 4.38 -5.55 -6.33
CA ASN A 14 4.86 -4.25 -6.79
C ASN A 14 5.69 -3.56 -5.69
N LEU A 15 5.24 -3.63 -4.44
CA LEU A 15 5.94 -3.05 -3.31
C LEU A 15 7.27 -3.77 -3.05
N ALA A 16 7.35 -5.06 -3.36
CA ALA A 16 8.57 -5.83 -3.16
C ALA A 16 9.74 -5.36 -4.04
N THR A 17 9.46 -4.52 -5.04
CA THR A 17 10.53 -3.90 -5.84
C THR A 17 11.34 -2.88 -5.05
N ILE A 18 10.82 -2.40 -3.92
CA ILE A 18 11.56 -1.50 -3.04
C ILE A 18 12.49 -2.33 -2.16
N THR A 19 13.78 -2.08 -2.27
CA THR A 19 14.80 -2.82 -1.51
C THR A 19 14.60 -2.59 -0.01
N GLY A 20 14.55 -3.67 0.75
CA GLY A 20 14.46 -3.62 2.21
C GLY A 20 13.06 -3.44 2.77
N LEU A 21 12.05 -3.21 1.92
CA LEU A 21 10.67 -3.08 2.37
C LEU A 21 10.02 -4.46 2.45
N ARG A 22 9.45 -4.78 3.61
CA ARG A 22 8.65 -5.98 3.80
C ARG A 22 7.20 -5.69 3.52
N THR A 23 6.44 -6.70 3.14
CA THR A 23 5.00 -6.56 2.89
C THR A 23 4.23 -7.55 3.73
N SER A 24 3.01 -7.16 4.13
CA SER A 24 2.12 -8.00 4.90
C SER A 24 0.68 -7.72 4.51
N VAL A 25 -0.17 -8.74 4.57
CA VAL A 25 -1.61 -8.60 4.34
C VAL A 25 -2.38 -8.41 5.65
N ASP A 26 -1.72 -8.66 6.78
CA ASP A 26 -2.31 -8.51 8.11
C ASP A 26 -1.40 -7.64 8.96
N ILE A 27 -1.97 -6.97 9.98
CA ILE A 27 -1.17 -6.21 10.94
C ILE A 27 -0.48 -7.21 11.86
N PRO A 28 0.87 -7.30 11.81
CA PRO A 28 1.58 -8.24 12.68
C PRO A 28 1.59 -7.77 14.12
N ASP A 29 1.65 -8.72 15.05
CA ASP A 29 1.75 -8.41 16.48
C ASP A 29 3.04 -7.66 16.81
N ASN A 30 4.13 -8.05 16.15
CA ASN A 30 5.43 -7.40 16.31
C ASN A 30 5.92 -6.98 14.92
N PRO A 31 5.55 -5.78 14.45
CA PRO A 31 5.99 -5.33 13.13
C PRO A 31 7.51 -5.22 13.07
N ASN A 32 8.07 -5.60 11.95
CA ASN A 32 9.51 -5.51 11.69
C ASN A 32 9.73 -4.45 10.61
N PRO A 33 9.83 -3.16 10.99
CA PRO A 33 9.95 -2.07 10.02
C PRO A 33 11.26 -2.14 9.23
N PRO A 34 11.26 -1.62 8.00
CA PRO A 34 10.10 -1.04 7.31
C PRO A 34 9.17 -2.12 6.77
N VAL A 35 7.88 -1.92 6.94
CA VAL A 35 6.88 -2.87 6.47
C VAL A 35 5.68 -2.12 5.89
N ALA A 36 5.15 -2.62 4.78
CA ALA A 36 3.93 -2.12 4.17
C ALA A 36 2.82 -3.15 4.39
N ILE A 37 1.71 -2.69 4.93
CA ILE A 37 0.55 -3.54 5.25
C ILE A 37 -0.56 -3.18 4.28
N VAL A 38 -1.02 -4.15 3.49
CA VAL A 38 -2.03 -3.94 2.45
C VAL A 38 -3.36 -4.46 2.94
N GLN A 39 -4.35 -3.57 3.06
CA GLN A 39 -5.67 -3.92 3.55
C GLN A 39 -6.75 -3.43 2.60
N LEU A 40 -7.82 -4.21 2.43
CA LEU A 40 -8.97 -3.80 1.64
C LEU A 40 -9.85 -2.89 2.50
N VAL A 41 -10.21 -1.72 1.96
CA VAL A 41 -11.05 -0.75 2.65
C VAL A 41 -12.48 -0.82 2.15
N ARG A 42 -12.65 -0.88 0.82
CA ARG A 42 -13.98 -0.76 0.23
C ARG A 42 -14.00 -1.37 -1.16
N VAL A 43 -15.16 -1.89 -1.54
CA VAL A 43 -15.42 -2.33 -2.91
C VAL A 43 -16.70 -1.63 -3.37
N GLU A 44 -16.60 -0.94 -4.50
CA GLU A 44 -17.79 -0.37 -5.16
C GLU A 44 -18.10 -1.22 -6.37
N TYR A 45 -19.20 -1.93 -6.30
CA TYR A 45 -19.61 -2.82 -7.37
C TYR A 45 -20.29 -2.05 -8.49
N HIS A 46 -20.25 -2.61 -9.69
CA HIS A 46 -21.01 -2.11 -10.83
C HIS A 46 -20.62 -0.70 -11.28
N GLN A 47 -19.31 -0.42 -11.27
CA GLN A 47 -18.79 0.81 -11.87
C GLN A 47 -19.13 0.89 -13.35
N ASP A 48 -19.25 -0.28 -14.00
CA ASP A 48 -19.72 -0.39 -15.38
C ASP A 48 -20.71 -1.53 -15.44
N PHE A 49 -21.98 -1.21 -15.60
CA PHE A 49 -23.07 -2.20 -15.63
C PHE A 49 -22.90 -3.26 -16.72
N ARG A 50 -22.24 -2.91 -17.82
CA ARG A 50 -22.07 -3.83 -18.95
C ARG A 50 -21.01 -4.87 -18.70
N ASN A 51 -19.91 -4.46 -18.06
CA ASN A 51 -18.71 -5.29 -17.94
C ASN A 51 -18.53 -5.88 -16.54
N GLY A 52 -19.40 -5.53 -15.59
CA GLY A 52 -19.25 -6.02 -14.23
C GLY A 52 -18.03 -5.49 -13.52
N MET A 53 -17.53 -4.34 -13.96
CA MET A 53 -16.36 -3.72 -13.33
C MET A 53 -16.65 -3.29 -11.91
N ALA A 54 -15.66 -3.42 -11.04
CA ALA A 54 -15.73 -2.96 -9.67
C ALA A 54 -14.50 -2.12 -9.36
N GLU A 55 -14.67 -1.18 -8.45
CA GLU A 55 -13.57 -0.38 -7.94
C GLU A 55 -13.22 -0.86 -6.54
N TYR A 56 -11.98 -1.28 -6.36
CA TYR A 56 -11.45 -1.73 -5.07
C TYR A 56 -10.58 -0.64 -4.51
N THR A 57 -10.79 -0.29 -3.24
CA THR A 57 -9.96 0.68 -2.54
C THR A 57 -9.17 -0.06 -1.47
N PHE A 58 -7.84 -0.02 -1.59
CA PHE A 58 -6.94 -0.59 -0.62
C PHE A 58 -6.24 0.52 0.15
N ALA A 59 -5.94 0.25 1.41
CA ALA A 59 -5.07 1.10 2.21
C ALA A 59 -3.73 0.39 2.37
N VAL A 60 -2.65 1.08 2.02
CA VAL A 60 -1.30 0.58 2.23
C VAL A 60 -0.68 1.42 3.34
N GLN A 61 -0.54 0.84 4.52
CA GLN A 61 0.06 1.50 5.65
C GLN A 61 1.53 1.11 5.74
N VAL A 62 2.41 2.11 5.73
CA VAL A 62 3.86 1.89 5.79
C VAL A 62 4.36 2.30 7.14
N LEU A 63 4.94 1.36 7.89
CA LEU A 63 5.61 1.60 9.16
C LEU A 63 7.11 1.62 8.89
N VAL A 64 7.80 2.73 9.16
CA VAL A 64 9.22 2.85 8.80
C VAL A 64 10.17 2.60 9.96
N GLY A 65 9.73 2.80 11.19
CA GLY A 65 10.55 2.60 12.36
C GLY A 65 9.91 3.24 13.56
N ARG A 66 10.55 3.10 14.71
CA ARG A 66 10.06 3.73 15.93
C ARG A 66 10.14 5.25 15.79
N VAL A 67 9.18 5.94 16.40
CA VAL A 67 9.07 7.39 16.29
C VAL A 67 10.30 8.10 16.84
N ASP A 68 11.04 7.48 17.76
CA ASP A 68 12.25 8.05 18.37
C ASP A 68 13.53 7.78 17.55
N GLU A 69 13.46 7.06 16.46
CA GLU A 69 14.60 6.83 15.58
C GLU A 69 14.88 8.08 14.73
N ARG A 70 16.16 8.52 14.70
CA ARG A 70 16.52 9.73 13.96
C ARG A 70 16.25 9.66 12.47
N SER A 71 16.42 8.49 11.90
CA SER A 71 16.26 8.29 10.45
C SER A 71 14.82 8.01 10.03
N ALA A 72 13.91 7.80 10.98
CA ALA A 72 12.56 7.36 10.68
C ALA A 72 11.81 8.36 9.79
N GLN A 73 11.86 9.66 10.13
CA GLN A 73 11.17 10.68 9.35
C GLN A 73 11.77 10.80 7.94
N ARG A 74 13.08 10.75 7.83
CA ARG A 74 13.74 10.80 6.52
C ARG A 74 13.35 9.62 5.66
N ASN A 75 13.32 8.44 6.24
CA ASN A 75 12.91 7.23 5.53
C ASN A 75 11.45 7.31 5.09
N LEU A 76 10.58 7.80 5.97
CA LEU A 76 9.17 7.96 5.63
C LEU A 76 8.99 8.98 4.50
N ASP A 77 9.73 10.09 4.54
CA ASP A 77 9.68 11.09 3.47
C ASP A 77 10.08 10.48 2.13
N ALA A 78 11.08 9.59 2.12
CA ALA A 78 11.48 8.91 0.90
C ALA A 78 10.38 7.99 0.36
N TYR A 79 9.68 7.26 1.24
CA TYR A 79 8.56 6.43 0.84
C TYR A 79 7.38 7.26 0.34
N CYS A 80 7.17 8.44 0.89
CA CYS A 80 6.06 9.32 0.50
C CYS A 80 6.35 10.17 -0.73
N SER A 81 7.60 10.24 -1.16
CA SER A 81 7.98 10.99 -2.36
C SER A 81 7.30 10.41 -3.59
N SER A 82 6.99 11.25 -4.57
CA SER A 82 6.31 10.78 -5.78
C SER A 82 7.23 10.09 -6.76
N ASP A 83 8.55 10.22 -6.64
CA ASP A 83 9.47 9.76 -7.68
C ASP A 83 10.85 9.33 -7.16
N SER A 84 10.98 8.94 -5.91
CA SER A 84 12.25 8.39 -5.41
C SER A 84 12.30 6.88 -5.65
N ASP A 85 13.49 6.29 -5.49
CA ASP A 85 13.66 4.84 -5.62
C ASP A 85 12.86 4.08 -4.56
N SER A 86 12.57 4.72 -3.43
CA SER A 86 11.78 4.13 -2.35
C SER A 86 10.31 4.56 -2.38
N SER A 87 9.87 5.25 -3.44
CA SER A 87 8.51 5.78 -3.52
C SER A 87 7.48 4.65 -3.56
N ILE A 88 6.54 4.67 -2.63
CA ILE A 88 5.42 3.72 -2.59
C ILE A 88 4.55 3.91 -3.83
N ARG A 89 4.25 5.16 -4.19
CA ARG A 89 3.46 5.45 -5.37
C ARG A 89 4.10 4.89 -6.64
N ARG A 90 5.40 5.16 -6.81
CA ARG A 90 6.13 4.67 -7.98
C ARG A 90 6.14 3.15 -8.04
N ALA A 91 6.37 2.49 -6.90
CA ALA A 91 6.41 1.04 -6.84
C ALA A 91 5.05 0.43 -7.19
N ILE A 92 3.97 0.94 -6.61
CA ILE A 92 2.63 0.41 -6.87
C ILE A 92 2.23 0.63 -8.33
N GLU A 93 2.55 1.80 -8.88
CA GLU A 93 2.20 2.13 -10.27
C GLU A 93 3.17 1.56 -11.29
N SER A 94 4.22 0.88 -10.86
CA SER A 94 5.18 0.27 -11.78
C SER A 94 4.58 -0.86 -12.62
N ASN A 95 3.55 -1.51 -12.12
CA ASN A 95 2.80 -2.52 -12.86
C ASN A 95 1.31 -2.33 -12.56
N ARG A 96 0.68 -1.45 -13.31
CA ARG A 96 -0.68 -0.98 -13.02
C ARG A 96 -1.75 -2.03 -13.26
N ASN A 97 -1.46 -3.08 -14.01
CA ASN A 97 -2.42 -4.16 -14.21
C ASN A 97 -2.27 -5.29 -13.17
N LEU A 98 -1.37 -5.15 -12.22
CA LEU A 98 -1.12 -6.12 -11.14
C LEU A 98 -0.91 -7.55 -11.67
N GLY A 99 -0.07 -7.65 -12.71
CA GLY A 99 0.24 -8.95 -13.30
C GLY A 99 -0.91 -9.54 -14.12
N GLY A 100 -1.83 -8.71 -14.61
CA GLY A 100 -2.98 -9.14 -15.37
C GLY A 100 -4.25 -9.32 -14.55
N ASN A 101 -4.21 -9.07 -13.25
CA ASN A 101 -5.36 -9.25 -12.35
C ASN A 101 -6.27 -8.03 -12.31
N ALA A 102 -5.80 -6.88 -12.78
CA ALA A 102 -6.55 -5.64 -12.74
C ALA A 102 -6.48 -4.94 -14.08
N MET A 103 -7.46 -4.07 -14.34
CA MET A 103 -7.44 -3.20 -15.52
C MET A 103 -6.50 -2.00 -15.27
N ASP A 104 -6.55 -1.43 -14.08
CA ASP A 104 -5.69 -0.31 -13.72
C ASP A 104 -5.57 -0.21 -12.20
N CYS A 105 -4.48 0.43 -11.76
CA CYS A 105 -4.18 0.62 -10.34
C CYS A 105 -3.45 1.94 -10.18
N VAL A 106 -3.97 2.83 -9.34
CA VAL A 106 -3.34 4.13 -9.09
C VAL A 106 -3.34 4.43 -7.60
N VAL A 107 -2.34 5.17 -7.16
CA VAL A 107 -2.26 5.71 -5.80
C VAL A 107 -2.85 7.12 -5.84
N THR A 108 -3.96 7.34 -5.15
CA THR A 108 -4.70 8.60 -5.26
C THR A 108 -4.26 9.63 -4.24
N GLU A 109 -3.84 9.19 -3.04
CA GLU A 109 -3.42 10.14 -2.00
C GLU A 109 -2.59 9.42 -0.94
N MET A 110 -1.87 10.22 -0.18
CA MET A 110 -1.20 9.79 1.04
C MET A 110 -1.79 10.60 2.18
N SER A 111 -2.12 9.94 3.28
CA SER A 111 -2.72 10.59 4.44
C SER A 111 -2.19 9.95 5.71
N SER A 112 -2.64 10.48 6.86
CA SER A 112 -2.28 9.92 8.17
C SER A 112 -0.77 9.83 8.39
N TYR A 113 -0.03 10.80 7.86
CA TYR A 113 1.42 10.91 8.09
C TYR A 113 1.65 11.28 9.54
N GLY A 114 2.26 10.37 10.29
CA GLY A 114 2.52 10.63 11.70
C GLY A 114 2.76 9.35 12.47
N SER A 115 2.53 9.41 13.76
CA SER A 115 2.78 8.27 14.64
C SER A 115 1.56 7.38 14.73
N VAL A 116 1.81 6.08 14.87
CA VAL A 116 0.77 5.08 15.09
C VAL A 116 1.24 4.13 16.19
N LEU A 117 0.30 3.75 17.06
CA LEU A 117 0.60 2.83 18.16
C LEU A 117 0.22 1.41 17.71
N VAL A 118 1.19 0.52 17.75
CA VAL A 118 0.98 -0.90 17.49
C VAL A 118 1.58 -1.68 18.65
N ASN A 119 0.73 -2.35 19.40
CA ASN A 119 1.13 -3.26 20.49
C ASN A 119 2.14 -2.61 21.44
N ASP A 120 1.77 -1.45 21.99
CA ASP A 120 2.54 -0.64 22.95
C ASP A 120 3.79 0.04 22.39
N THR A 121 4.05 -0.08 21.10
CA THR A 121 5.18 0.60 20.46
C THR A 121 4.65 1.61 19.45
N THR A 122 5.19 2.84 19.51
CA THR A 122 4.80 3.91 18.58
C THR A 122 5.76 3.94 17.40
N TYR A 123 5.19 3.82 16.20
CA TYR A 123 5.94 3.84 14.95
C TYR A 123 5.58 5.07 14.14
N LEU A 124 6.50 5.53 13.33
CA LEU A 124 6.23 6.56 12.34
C LEU A 124 5.68 5.90 11.08
N ALA A 125 4.55 6.38 10.60
CA ALA A 125 3.81 5.72 9.53
C ALA A 125 3.11 6.71 8.63
N ALA A 126 2.72 6.22 7.45
CA ALA A 126 1.83 6.93 6.54
C ALA A 126 0.92 5.91 5.86
N GLU A 127 -0.23 6.38 5.37
CA GLU A 127 -1.21 5.53 4.70
C GLU A 127 -1.43 6.03 3.29
N PHE A 128 -1.43 5.10 2.35
CA PHE A 128 -1.65 5.39 0.93
C PHE A 128 -2.97 4.79 0.49
N ALA A 129 -3.78 5.59 -0.17
CA ALA A 129 -5.03 5.11 -0.77
C ALA A 129 -4.76 4.65 -2.19
N VAL A 130 -5.08 3.39 -2.46
CA VAL A 130 -4.84 2.76 -3.76
C VAL A 130 -6.18 2.36 -4.36
N ARG A 131 -6.46 2.84 -5.56
CA ARG A 131 -7.68 2.50 -6.29
C ARG A 131 -7.34 1.52 -7.39
N VAL A 132 -8.08 0.42 -7.43
CA VAL A 132 -7.91 -0.65 -8.40
C VAL A 132 -9.21 -0.87 -9.14
N LEU A 133 -9.15 -0.83 -10.48
CA LEU A 133 -10.27 -1.20 -11.33
C LEU A 133 -10.07 -2.62 -11.83
N ALA A 134 -11.05 -3.48 -11.60
CA ALA A 134 -10.97 -4.87 -12.00
C ALA A 134 -12.37 -5.44 -12.25
N SER A 135 -12.46 -6.40 -13.10
CA SER A 135 -13.72 -7.10 -13.40
C SER A 135 -13.86 -8.40 -12.63
#